data_2efda5367f73555298f7d92310b331b1
#
_entry.id   2efda5367f73555298f7d92310b331b1
#
_cell.length_a   1.000
_cell.length_b   1.000
_cell.length_c   1.000
_cell.angle_alpha   90.00
_cell.angle_beta   90.00
_cell.angle_gamma   90.00
#
_symmetry.space_group_name_H-M   'P 1'
#
loop_
_entity.id
_entity.type
_entity.pdbx_description
1 polymer ?
#
loop_
_entity_poly.entity_id
_entity_poly.type
_entity_poly.pdbx_seq_one_letter_code
_entity_poly.pdbx_strand_id
1 'polypeptide(L)'
;MTIPTRLATPDHDAPISPWSWLALAAVLLAGLAWYWFSSYAVPRCDSKQTVDSVTDGKYSLDNIKQAGYSWSQKTRGCLATVSQDGKPLQFGWTITRVEGRRRSRLEYDHAHAGMVQARFGHLAWHGGFAPQGQPVGREALLAAMLAGMDALRGKPLFHVDLVALLSPQHYREIGDIEPLGPCKELAPGVVSCRLLLARNDLAPAAASKVLAVSVLQQGDFTFQRSKDGKNWSVTPQFRTELDQAPLQ
;
A
#
# COMPACT_ATOMS: atom_id res chain seq x y z
N MET A 1 1.61 -85.74 12.60
CA MET A 1 0.92 -85.09 11.49
C MET A 1 1.22 -83.59 11.59
N THR A 2 2.19 -83.08 10.81
CA THR A 2 2.64 -81.70 10.81
C THR A 2 2.22 -81.09 9.48
N ILE A 3 1.37 -80.07 9.52
CA ILE A 3 0.91 -79.32 8.35
C ILE A 3 1.89 -78.15 8.15
N PRO A 4 2.56 -77.99 7.02
CA PRO A 4 3.38 -76.84 6.77
C PRO A 4 2.50 -75.66 6.31
N THR A 5 2.42 -74.61 7.11
CA THR A 5 1.82 -73.33 6.72
C THR A 5 2.78 -72.64 5.76
N ARG A 6 2.46 -72.59 4.47
CA ARG A 6 3.14 -71.70 3.50
C ARG A 6 2.71 -70.28 3.78
N LEU A 7 3.64 -69.48 4.26
CA LEU A 7 3.54 -68.04 4.24
C LEU A 7 3.57 -67.56 2.77
N ALA A 8 2.46 -67.00 2.31
CA ALA A 8 2.42 -66.34 1.00
C ALA A 8 3.33 -65.10 1.05
N THR A 9 4.35 -65.11 0.24
CA THR A 9 5.17 -63.92 0.00
C THR A 9 4.30 -62.84 -0.70
N PRO A 10 4.27 -61.61 -0.25
CA PRO A 10 3.53 -60.57 -0.94
C PRO A 10 4.17 -60.31 -2.30
N ASP A 11 3.33 -60.40 -3.33
CA ASP A 11 3.68 -60.15 -4.72
C ASP A 11 4.01 -58.65 -4.87
N HIS A 12 5.30 -58.31 -4.89
CA HIS A 12 5.79 -56.92 -4.92
C HIS A 12 5.87 -56.32 -6.36
N ASP A 13 5.44 -57.06 -7.38
CA ASP A 13 5.60 -56.66 -8.79
C ASP A 13 4.29 -56.21 -9.46
N ALA A 14 3.31 -55.73 -8.73
CA ALA A 14 2.15 -55.12 -9.37
C ALA A 14 2.55 -53.81 -10.07
N PRO A 15 2.47 -53.71 -11.40
CA PRO A 15 2.85 -52.48 -12.12
C PRO A 15 1.99 -51.33 -11.61
N ILE A 16 2.66 -50.29 -11.15
CA ILE A 16 1.98 -49.05 -10.66
C ILE A 16 1.18 -48.47 -11.84
N SER A 17 -0.13 -48.41 -11.70
CA SER A 17 -1.04 -47.89 -12.72
C SER A 17 -0.62 -46.50 -13.16
N PRO A 18 -0.66 -46.16 -14.45
CA PRO A 18 -0.34 -44.80 -14.93
C PRO A 18 -1.21 -43.75 -14.28
N TRP A 19 -2.42 -44.12 -13.82
CA TRP A 19 -3.32 -43.23 -13.03
C TRP A 19 -2.75 -42.85 -11.67
N SER A 20 -1.96 -43.74 -11.04
CA SER A 20 -1.31 -43.48 -9.75
C SER A 20 -0.24 -42.39 -9.90
N TRP A 21 0.50 -42.39 -11.02
CA TRP A 21 1.48 -41.35 -11.31
C TRP A 21 0.84 -40.00 -11.60
N LEU A 22 -0.29 -39.96 -12.31
CA LEU A 22 -1.07 -38.76 -12.55
C LEU A 22 -1.65 -38.18 -11.22
N ALA A 23 -2.15 -39.02 -10.37
CA ALA A 23 -2.64 -38.61 -9.06
C ALA A 23 -1.51 -38.01 -8.20
N LEU A 24 -0.33 -38.66 -8.17
CA LEU A 24 0.84 -38.18 -7.44
C LEU A 24 1.31 -36.80 -7.98
N ALA A 25 1.39 -36.68 -9.31
CA ALA A 25 1.75 -35.40 -9.93
C ALA A 25 0.76 -34.30 -9.63
N ALA A 26 -0.54 -34.57 -9.64
CA ALA A 26 -1.59 -33.61 -9.29
C ALA A 26 -1.48 -33.14 -7.82
N VAL A 27 -1.21 -34.05 -6.89
CA VAL A 27 -1.01 -33.74 -5.46
C VAL A 27 0.26 -32.88 -5.26
N LEU A 28 1.36 -33.22 -5.95
CA LEU A 28 2.60 -32.45 -5.89
C LEU A 28 2.41 -31.03 -6.47
N LEU A 29 1.73 -30.90 -7.60
CA LEU A 29 1.42 -29.60 -8.20
C LEU A 29 0.50 -28.76 -7.31
N ALA A 30 -0.51 -29.38 -6.73
CA ALA A 30 -1.40 -28.71 -5.77
C ALA A 30 -0.65 -28.27 -4.50
N GLY A 31 0.24 -29.11 -3.98
CA GLY A 31 1.11 -28.79 -2.84
C GLY A 31 2.09 -27.64 -3.14
N LEU A 32 2.71 -27.66 -4.33
CA LEU A 32 3.57 -26.58 -4.79
C LEU A 32 2.80 -25.28 -4.99
N ALA A 33 1.62 -25.33 -5.61
CA ALA A 33 0.76 -24.19 -5.80
C ALA A 33 0.30 -23.61 -4.45
N TRP A 34 -0.10 -24.47 -3.51
CA TRP A 34 -0.46 -24.08 -2.15
C TRP A 34 0.72 -23.45 -1.40
N TYR A 35 1.90 -24.05 -1.46
CA TYR A 35 3.12 -23.52 -0.86
C TYR A 35 3.48 -22.16 -1.45
N TRP A 36 3.42 -22.04 -2.78
CA TRP A 36 3.67 -20.77 -3.48
C TRP A 36 2.65 -19.70 -3.05
N PHE A 37 1.37 -20.03 -3.10
CA PHE A 37 0.29 -19.13 -2.73
C PHE A 37 0.36 -18.70 -1.26
N SER A 38 0.60 -19.62 -0.33
CA SER A 38 0.74 -19.32 1.09
C SER A 38 2.00 -18.52 1.42
N SER A 39 3.12 -18.81 0.74
CA SER A 39 4.39 -18.11 0.94
C SER A 39 4.37 -16.67 0.41
N TYR A 40 3.51 -16.38 -0.57
CA TYR A 40 3.34 -15.05 -1.15
C TYR A 40 2.10 -14.31 -0.64
N ALA A 41 1.25 -14.93 0.13
CA ALA A 41 0.07 -14.30 0.69
C ALA A 41 0.44 -13.24 1.74
N VAL A 42 -0.15 -12.06 1.60
CA VAL A 42 -0.12 -11.04 2.66
C VAL A 42 -1.22 -11.41 3.68
N PRO A 43 -0.97 -11.31 4.99
CA PRO A 43 -1.95 -11.65 6.02
C PRO A 43 -3.27 -10.90 5.84
N ARG A 44 -4.36 -11.49 6.35
CA ARG A 44 -5.67 -10.83 6.36
C ARG A 44 -5.68 -9.66 7.32
N CYS A 45 -6.53 -8.66 7.04
CA CYS A 45 -6.68 -7.47 7.89
C CYS A 45 -7.08 -7.80 9.33
N ASP A 46 -7.93 -8.81 9.49
CA ASP A 46 -8.49 -9.28 10.76
C ASP A 46 -7.64 -10.36 11.45
N SER A 47 -6.49 -10.73 10.89
CA SER A 47 -5.61 -11.71 11.53
C SER A 47 -5.02 -11.15 12.82
N LYS A 48 -4.90 -12.00 13.86
CA LYS A 48 -4.33 -11.59 15.15
C LYS A 48 -2.95 -10.92 14.97
N GLN A 49 -2.07 -11.50 14.14
CA GLN A 49 -0.76 -10.95 13.85
C GLN A 49 -0.84 -9.53 13.30
N THR A 50 -1.78 -9.27 12.36
CA THR A 50 -1.98 -7.95 11.78
C THR A 50 -2.47 -6.96 12.82
N VAL A 51 -3.51 -7.33 13.57
CA VAL A 51 -4.09 -6.46 14.60
C VAL A 51 -3.04 -6.10 15.65
N ASP A 52 -2.34 -7.08 16.18
CA ASP A 52 -1.29 -6.87 17.19
C ASP A 52 -0.18 -5.96 16.66
N SER A 53 0.23 -6.14 15.38
CA SER A 53 1.29 -5.32 14.77
C SER A 53 0.87 -3.87 14.52
N VAL A 54 -0.40 -3.64 14.19
CA VAL A 54 -0.91 -2.30 13.87
C VAL A 54 -1.27 -1.51 15.12
N THR A 55 -1.85 -2.18 16.13
CA THR A 55 -2.30 -1.51 17.35
C THR A 55 -1.21 -1.36 18.40
N ASP A 56 -0.18 -2.20 18.34
CA ASP A 56 0.87 -2.30 19.38
C ASP A 56 0.24 -2.44 20.80
N GLY A 57 -0.95 -3.05 20.87
CA GLY A 57 -1.72 -3.21 22.10
C GLY A 57 -2.30 -1.93 22.72
N LYS A 58 -2.22 -0.79 22.02
CA LYS A 58 -2.60 0.52 22.58
C LYS A 58 -4.09 0.85 22.42
N TYR A 59 -4.75 0.27 21.43
CA TYR A 59 -6.17 0.51 21.14
C TYR A 59 -6.81 -0.70 20.47
N SER A 60 -8.14 -0.76 20.51
CA SER A 60 -8.92 -1.81 19.84
C SER A 60 -9.39 -1.34 18.48
N LEU A 61 -9.47 -2.29 17.55
CA LEU A 61 -10.01 -2.08 16.21
C LEU A 61 -11.37 -2.77 16.09
N ASP A 62 -12.37 -2.01 15.64
CA ASP A 62 -13.70 -2.50 15.33
C ASP A 62 -13.98 -2.43 13.84
N ASN A 63 -14.93 -3.24 13.35
CA ASN A 63 -15.36 -3.23 11.95
C ASN A 63 -14.21 -3.38 10.94
N ILE A 64 -13.27 -4.26 11.25
CA ILE A 64 -12.11 -4.51 10.37
C ILE A 64 -12.58 -5.06 9.03
N LYS A 65 -12.19 -4.40 7.94
CA LYS A 65 -12.50 -4.84 6.58
C LYS A 65 -11.33 -4.61 5.63
N GLN A 66 -11.27 -5.42 4.60
CA GLN A 66 -10.31 -5.24 3.52
C GLN A 66 -10.86 -4.21 2.53
N ALA A 67 -10.05 -3.19 2.21
CA ALA A 67 -10.34 -2.25 1.13
C ALA A 67 -10.00 -2.84 -0.24
N GLY A 68 -8.91 -3.59 -0.33
CA GLY A 68 -8.49 -4.27 -1.54
C GLY A 68 -7.12 -4.92 -1.42
N TYR A 69 -6.67 -5.55 -2.52
CA TYR A 69 -5.37 -6.21 -2.59
C TYR A 69 -4.72 -6.00 -3.94
N SER A 70 -3.47 -5.56 -3.96
CA SER A 70 -2.64 -5.45 -5.16
C SER A 70 -1.70 -6.66 -5.25
N TRP A 71 -1.91 -7.50 -6.26
CA TRP A 71 -1.08 -8.67 -6.52
C TRP A 71 0.33 -8.30 -6.98
N SER A 72 0.44 -7.28 -7.84
CA SER A 72 1.73 -6.83 -8.38
C SER A 72 2.65 -6.25 -7.33
N GLN A 73 2.09 -5.54 -6.35
CA GLN A 73 2.85 -4.91 -5.28
C GLN A 73 2.81 -5.70 -3.97
N LYS A 74 2.09 -6.83 -3.94
CA LYS A 74 1.93 -7.67 -2.76
C LYS A 74 1.51 -6.85 -1.54
N THR A 75 0.55 -5.91 -1.75
CA THR A 75 0.08 -4.98 -0.73
C THR A 75 -1.43 -5.13 -0.53
N ARG A 76 -1.85 -5.19 0.71
CA ARG A 76 -3.24 -5.23 1.15
C ARG A 76 -3.60 -3.93 1.83
N GLY A 77 -4.73 -3.32 1.45
CA GLY A 77 -5.33 -2.18 2.12
C GLY A 77 -6.40 -2.63 3.11
N CYS A 78 -6.37 -2.09 4.31
CA CYS A 78 -7.25 -2.42 5.41
C CYS A 78 -7.87 -1.16 6.00
N LEU A 79 -9.10 -1.30 6.47
CA LEU A 79 -9.88 -0.25 7.13
C LEU A 79 -10.46 -0.79 8.42
N ALA A 80 -10.57 0.06 9.43
CA ALA A 80 -11.25 -0.25 10.69
C ALA A 80 -11.82 1.03 11.30
N THR A 81 -12.53 0.87 12.40
CA THR A 81 -12.97 1.95 13.28
C THR A 81 -12.22 1.84 14.60
N VAL A 82 -11.69 2.97 15.07
CA VAL A 82 -11.07 3.10 16.39
C VAL A 82 -11.96 4.01 17.24
N SER A 83 -12.23 3.63 18.46
CA SER A 83 -12.91 4.51 19.40
C SER A 83 -11.88 5.38 20.12
N GLN A 84 -11.93 6.69 19.90
CA GLN A 84 -11.13 7.66 20.61
C GLN A 84 -12.06 8.68 21.32
N ASP A 85 -11.95 8.80 22.64
CA ASP A 85 -12.80 9.67 23.45
C ASP A 85 -14.30 9.45 23.20
N GLY A 86 -14.69 8.21 22.99
CA GLY A 86 -16.09 7.81 22.70
C GLY A 86 -16.57 8.16 21.30
N LYS A 87 -15.71 8.69 20.41
CA LYS A 87 -16.05 8.99 19.02
C LYS A 87 -15.42 7.95 18.09
N PRO A 88 -16.18 7.40 17.14
CA PRO A 88 -15.64 6.47 16.15
C PRO A 88 -14.83 7.25 15.12
N LEU A 89 -13.56 6.89 14.97
CA LEU A 89 -12.68 7.40 13.93
C LEU A 89 -12.37 6.34 12.91
N GLN A 90 -12.39 6.70 11.63
CA GLN A 90 -11.97 5.82 10.56
C GLN A 90 -10.44 5.71 10.55
N PHE A 91 -9.95 4.48 10.56
CA PHE A 91 -8.54 4.15 10.59
C PHE A 91 -8.18 3.30 9.39
N GLY A 92 -7.03 3.53 8.80
CA GLY A 92 -6.55 2.76 7.67
C GLY A 92 -5.10 2.34 7.85
N TRP A 93 -4.74 1.23 7.21
CA TRP A 93 -3.35 0.79 7.10
C TRP A 93 -3.14 -0.05 5.85
N THR A 94 -1.88 -0.19 5.48
CA THR A 94 -1.46 -1.10 4.43
C THR A 94 -0.53 -2.16 5.00
N ILE A 95 -0.59 -3.35 4.43
CA ILE A 95 0.30 -4.47 4.72
C ILE A 95 1.02 -4.78 3.43
N THR A 96 2.33 -4.53 3.40
CA THR A 96 3.15 -4.78 2.22
C THR A 96 4.16 -5.88 2.51
N ARG A 97 4.28 -6.83 1.58
CA ARG A 97 5.37 -7.80 1.63
C ARG A 97 6.56 -7.26 0.84
N VAL A 98 7.62 -6.93 1.56
CA VAL A 98 8.87 -6.45 0.98
C VAL A 98 9.85 -7.61 0.85
N GLU A 99 10.38 -7.81 -0.34
CA GLU A 99 11.38 -8.84 -0.59
C GLU A 99 12.76 -8.34 -0.15
N GLY A 100 13.34 -8.99 0.84
CA GLY A 100 14.72 -8.77 1.25
C GLY A 100 15.66 -9.79 0.61
N ARG A 101 16.98 -9.52 0.65
CA ARG A 101 18.00 -10.40 0.06
C ARG A 101 17.97 -11.85 0.58
N ARG A 102 17.53 -12.08 1.82
CA ARG A 102 17.48 -13.40 2.44
C ARG A 102 16.09 -13.86 2.84
N ARG A 103 15.21 -12.94 3.22
CA ARG A 103 13.83 -13.24 3.67
C ARG A 103 12.92 -12.08 3.30
N SER A 104 11.68 -12.39 2.96
CA SER A 104 10.63 -11.38 2.86
C SER A 104 10.21 -10.93 4.25
N ARG A 105 9.88 -9.66 4.41
CA ARG A 105 9.31 -9.09 5.63
C ARG A 105 7.95 -8.47 5.33
N LEU A 106 7.14 -8.35 6.36
CA LEU A 106 5.89 -7.61 6.29
C LEU A 106 6.14 -6.21 6.87
N GLU A 107 5.73 -5.20 6.14
CA GLU A 107 5.69 -3.82 6.58
C GLU A 107 4.24 -3.42 6.79
N TYR A 108 3.98 -2.76 7.92
CA TYR A 108 2.67 -2.27 8.32
C TYR A 108 2.74 -0.76 8.40
N ASP A 109 2.09 -0.08 7.46
CA ASP A 109 2.10 1.37 7.39
C ASP A 109 0.72 1.91 7.72
N HIS A 110 0.64 2.79 8.71
CA HIS A 110 -0.56 3.54 9.00
C HIS A 110 -0.84 4.53 7.86
N ALA A 111 -2.10 4.64 7.48
CA ALA A 111 -2.53 5.54 6.42
C ALA A 111 -3.90 6.13 6.76
N HIS A 112 -4.21 7.29 6.21
CA HIS A 112 -5.56 7.83 6.31
C HIS A 112 -6.55 6.90 5.62
N ALA A 113 -7.71 6.62 6.26
CA ALA A 113 -8.70 5.67 5.72
C ALA A 113 -9.15 6.04 4.31
N GLY A 114 -9.35 7.33 4.02
CA GLY A 114 -9.71 7.83 2.69
C GLY A 114 -8.64 7.57 1.63
N MET A 115 -7.34 7.62 2.00
CA MET A 115 -6.24 7.28 1.10
C MET A 115 -6.24 5.79 0.76
N VAL A 116 -6.42 4.93 1.76
CA VAL A 116 -6.54 3.48 1.56
C VAL A 116 -7.75 3.16 0.68
N GLN A 117 -8.88 3.80 0.93
CA GLN A 117 -10.08 3.60 0.15
C GLN A 117 -9.90 4.06 -1.31
N ALA A 118 -9.29 5.23 -1.54
CA ALA A 118 -9.00 5.72 -2.88
C ALA A 118 -8.06 4.77 -3.64
N ARG A 119 -6.97 4.35 -2.98
CA ARG A 119 -5.97 3.46 -3.56
C ARG A 119 -6.54 2.11 -3.99
N PHE A 120 -7.33 1.47 -3.14
CA PHE A 120 -7.81 0.11 -3.37
C PHE A 120 -9.22 0.06 -3.95
N GLY A 121 -10.04 1.09 -3.77
CA GLY A 121 -11.41 1.15 -4.28
C GLY A 121 -11.49 1.19 -5.81
N HIS A 122 -10.59 1.94 -6.46
CA HIS A 122 -10.54 2.05 -7.91
C HIS A 122 -9.68 0.98 -8.59
N LEU A 123 -8.69 0.45 -7.90
CA LEU A 123 -7.57 -0.24 -8.51
C LEU A 123 -7.54 -1.74 -8.22
N ALA A 124 -8.45 -2.24 -7.40
CA ALA A 124 -8.56 -3.66 -7.10
C ALA A 124 -8.69 -4.53 -8.36
N TRP A 125 -9.25 -3.99 -9.43
CA TRP A 125 -9.42 -4.67 -10.71
C TRP A 125 -8.19 -4.65 -11.62
N HIS A 126 -7.29 -3.69 -11.44
CA HIS A 126 -6.16 -3.48 -12.34
C HIS A 126 -4.83 -4.02 -11.81
N GLY A 127 -4.85 -4.61 -10.62
CA GLY A 127 -3.68 -5.24 -10.03
C GLY A 127 -2.52 -4.29 -9.70
N GLY A 128 -2.76 -2.97 -9.77
CA GLY A 128 -1.73 -1.95 -9.55
C GLY A 128 -2.27 -0.71 -8.82
N PHE A 129 -1.37 0.16 -8.38
CA PHE A 129 -1.70 1.42 -7.72
C PHE A 129 -1.93 2.59 -8.69
N ALA A 130 -1.77 2.36 -9.97
CA ALA A 130 -2.07 3.36 -10.99
C ALA A 130 -3.01 2.76 -12.03
N PRO A 131 -4.02 3.51 -12.53
CA PRO A 131 -4.84 3.10 -13.64
C PRO A 131 -3.98 2.80 -14.87
N GLN A 132 -4.41 1.83 -15.68
CA GLN A 132 -3.71 1.53 -16.94
C GLN A 132 -3.68 2.79 -17.83
N GLY A 133 -2.55 3.00 -18.50
CA GLY A 133 -2.36 4.14 -19.39
C GLY A 133 -1.99 5.44 -18.69
N GLN A 134 -1.72 5.41 -17.38
CA GLN A 134 -1.23 6.59 -16.69
C GLN A 134 0.18 6.95 -17.16
N PRO A 135 0.44 8.19 -17.62
CA PRO A 135 1.73 8.57 -18.20
C PRO A 135 2.84 8.71 -17.16
N VAL A 136 2.47 8.79 -15.88
CA VAL A 136 3.42 8.97 -14.77
C VAL A 136 2.96 8.19 -13.55
N GLY A 137 3.90 7.51 -12.89
CA GLY A 137 3.62 6.72 -11.68
C GLY A 137 3.43 7.59 -10.44
N ARG A 138 2.66 7.09 -9.46
CA ARG A 138 2.38 7.73 -8.18
C ARG A 138 3.64 8.23 -7.46
N GLU A 139 4.69 7.41 -7.41
CA GLU A 139 5.93 7.77 -6.73
C GLU A 139 6.63 8.97 -7.37
N ALA A 140 6.61 9.05 -8.71
CA ALA A 140 7.18 10.18 -9.43
C ALA A 140 6.37 11.46 -9.20
N LEU A 141 5.03 11.37 -9.13
CA LEU A 141 4.16 12.50 -8.76
C LEU A 141 4.43 12.96 -7.33
N LEU A 142 4.51 12.03 -6.38
CA LEU A 142 4.82 12.35 -4.98
C LEU A 142 6.17 13.04 -4.84
N ALA A 143 7.20 12.51 -5.50
CA ALA A 143 8.55 13.12 -5.49
C ALA A 143 8.53 14.53 -6.07
N ALA A 144 7.81 14.75 -7.18
CA ALA A 144 7.65 16.06 -7.79
C ALA A 144 6.94 17.07 -6.86
N MET A 145 5.87 16.62 -6.17
CA MET A 145 5.14 17.47 -5.23
C MET A 145 5.97 17.80 -3.99
N LEU A 146 6.71 16.86 -3.43
CA LEU A 146 7.60 17.10 -2.29
C LEU A 146 8.70 18.11 -2.67
N ALA A 147 9.32 17.97 -3.85
CA ALA A 147 10.28 18.93 -4.34
C ALA A 147 9.65 20.32 -4.56
N GLY A 148 8.40 20.36 -5.03
CA GLY A 148 7.62 21.59 -5.15
C GLY A 148 7.37 22.27 -3.81
N MET A 149 6.99 21.50 -2.77
CA MET A 149 6.82 22.01 -1.41
C MET A 149 8.12 22.57 -0.85
N ASP A 150 9.24 21.87 -1.03
CA ASP A 150 10.55 22.35 -0.59
C ASP A 150 10.92 23.67 -1.28
N ALA A 151 10.60 23.81 -2.57
CA ALA A 151 10.84 25.05 -3.31
C ALA A 151 9.96 26.22 -2.81
N LEU A 152 8.71 25.94 -2.40
CA LEU A 152 7.78 26.94 -1.87
C LEU A 152 8.18 27.45 -0.47
N ARG A 153 8.82 26.62 0.35
CA ARG A 153 9.29 27.05 1.69
C ARG A 153 10.26 28.22 1.63
N GLY A 154 10.93 28.44 0.51
CA GLY A 154 11.99 29.42 0.41
C GLY A 154 13.17 29.08 1.33
N LYS A 155 14.26 29.84 1.26
CA LYS A 155 15.30 29.78 2.29
C LYS A 155 14.71 30.32 3.58
N PRO A 156 14.59 29.55 4.68
CA PRO A 156 13.90 29.95 5.89
C PRO A 156 14.67 31.11 6.51
N LEU A 157 14.11 32.32 6.44
CA LEU A 157 14.74 33.44 7.10
C LEU A 157 14.44 33.47 8.61
N PHE A 158 13.45 32.79 9.17
CA PHE A 158 13.19 32.83 10.63
C PHE A 158 11.96 32.03 11.10
N HIS A 159 11.47 31.03 10.40
CA HIS A 159 10.55 30.06 11.02
C HIS A 159 11.28 28.72 11.18
N VAL A 160 11.90 28.58 12.35
CA VAL A 160 12.38 27.30 12.81
C VAL A 160 11.13 26.54 13.23
N ASP A 161 10.65 25.67 12.36
CA ASP A 161 9.63 24.70 12.69
C ASP A 161 10.24 23.74 13.73
N LEU A 162 9.86 23.92 14.99
CA LEU A 162 10.40 23.16 16.13
C LEU A 162 10.18 21.66 15.93
N VAL A 163 9.14 21.27 15.19
CA VAL A 163 8.84 19.88 14.86
C VAL A 163 9.82 19.35 13.80
N ALA A 164 10.17 20.18 12.81
CA ALA A 164 11.20 19.84 11.82
C ALA A 164 12.59 19.73 12.45
N LEU A 165 12.86 20.51 13.50
CA LEU A 165 14.12 20.46 14.26
C LEU A 165 14.23 19.18 15.10
N LEU A 166 13.11 18.69 15.64
CA LEU A 166 13.08 17.50 16.51
C LEU A 166 13.00 16.17 15.72
N SER A 167 12.57 16.21 14.46
CA SER A 167 12.48 15.04 13.60
C SER A 167 12.63 15.38 12.12
N PRO A 168 13.75 15.98 11.68
CA PRO A 168 13.90 16.50 10.32
C PRO A 168 13.86 15.42 9.24
N GLN A 169 14.08 14.16 9.59
CA GLN A 169 14.15 13.04 8.64
C GLN A 169 12.79 12.38 8.34
N HIS A 170 11.74 12.69 9.12
CA HIS A 170 10.44 11.99 9.03
C HIS A 170 9.25 12.90 8.77
N TYR A 171 9.41 14.24 8.89
CA TYR A 171 8.33 15.16 8.64
C TYR A 171 8.21 15.47 7.15
N ARG A 172 7.17 14.95 6.53
CA ARG A 172 6.76 15.32 5.18
C ARG A 172 5.41 16.02 5.25
N GLU A 173 5.31 17.23 4.70
CA GLU A 173 4.05 17.99 4.66
C GLU A 173 2.98 17.24 3.89
N ILE A 174 3.36 16.61 2.77
CA ILE A 174 2.53 15.67 2.05
C ILE A 174 3.01 14.28 2.46
N GLY A 175 2.21 13.59 3.26
CA GLY A 175 2.50 12.23 3.71
C GLY A 175 2.33 11.21 2.60
N ASP A 176 1.27 11.38 1.79
CA ASP A 176 0.94 10.47 0.70
C ASP A 176 0.07 11.16 -0.36
N ILE A 177 0.03 10.59 -1.56
CA ILE A 177 -0.86 11.01 -2.64
C ILE A 177 -1.52 9.80 -3.29
N GLU A 178 -2.70 10.00 -3.86
CA GLU A 178 -3.36 8.98 -4.65
C GLU A 178 -3.99 9.59 -5.90
N PRO A 179 -3.60 9.14 -7.10
CA PRO A 179 -4.28 9.52 -8.33
C PRO A 179 -5.72 9.00 -8.34
N LEU A 180 -6.67 9.90 -8.58
CA LEU A 180 -8.10 9.56 -8.63
C LEU A 180 -8.58 9.17 -10.04
N GLY A 181 -7.67 9.08 -10.98
CA GLY A 181 -7.93 8.69 -12.35
C GLY A 181 -6.69 8.86 -13.23
N PRO A 182 -6.79 8.55 -14.53
CA PRO A 182 -5.69 8.77 -15.46
C PRO A 182 -5.40 10.28 -15.60
N CYS A 183 -4.11 10.63 -15.61
CA CYS A 183 -3.71 12.00 -15.90
C CYS A 183 -4.05 12.37 -17.36
N LYS A 184 -4.43 13.62 -17.59
CA LYS A 184 -4.70 14.16 -18.92
C LYS A 184 -3.44 14.86 -19.46
N GLU A 185 -3.05 14.54 -20.66
CA GLU A 185 -1.99 15.28 -21.34
C GLU A 185 -2.54 16.63 -21.82
N LEU A 186 -1.92 17.72 -21.37
CA LEU A 186 -2.27 19.09 -21.76
C LEU A 186 -1.41 19.59 -22.93
N ALA A 187 -0.15 19.17 -22.96
CA ALA A 187 0.82 19.45 -24.01
C ALA A 187 1.93 18.37 -23.95
N PRO A 188 2.76 18.24 -24.98
CA PRO A 188 3.87 17.28 -24.95
C PRO A 188 4.73 17.44 -23.70
N GLY A 189 4.72 16.40 -22.85
CA GLY A 189 5.44 16.39 -21.58
C GLY A 189 4.80 17.21 -20.45
N VAL A 190 3.56 17.67 -20.60
CA VAL A 190 2.79 18.36 -19.54
C VAL A 190 1.49 17.60 -19.30
N VAL A 191 1.28 17.19 -18.06
CA VAL A 191 0.08 16.44 -17.68
C VAL A 191 -0.64 17.10 -16.50
N SER A 192 -1.97 16.99 -16.47
CA SER A 192 -2.80 17.34 -15.32
C SER A 192 -3.34 16.07 -14.69
N CYS A 193 -3.12 15.92 -13.38
CA CYS A 193 -3.54 14.76 -12.63
C CYS A 193 -4.45 15.18 -11.48
N ARG A 194 -5.61 14.52 -11.37
CA ARG A 194 -6.48 14.68 -10.21
C ARG A 194 -5.99 13.81 -9.08
N LEU A 195 -5.60 14.43 -7.97
CA LEU A 195 -4.96 13.77 -6.84
C LEU A 195 -5.75 13.98 -5.55
N LEU A 196 -5.73 12.96 -4.70
CA LEU A 196 -6.02 13.04 -3.28
C LEU A 196 -4.70 13.11 -2.53
N LEU A 197 -4.56 14.07 -1.63
CA LEU A 197 -3.36 14.32 -0.85
C LEU A 197 -3.64 14.07 0.63
N ALA A 198 -2.73 13.42 1.33
CA ALA A 198 -2.70 13.38 2.78
C ALA A 198 -1.74 14.48 3.28
N ARG A 199 -2.31 15.57 3.82
CA ARG A 199 -1.57 16.74 4.29
C ARG A 199 -1.31 16.61 5.79
N ASN A 200 -0.05 16.47 6.16
CA ASN A 200 0.38 16.35 7.56
C ASN A 200 0.54 17.72 8.23
N ASP A 201 0.90 18.73 7.44
CA ASP A 201 1.10 20.11 7.91
C ASP A 201 -0.19 20.80 8.32
N LEU A 202 -1.34 20.34 7.83
CA LEU A 202 -2.65 20.86 8.20
C LEU A 202 -3.29 20.11 9.37
N ALA A 203 -2.71 19.01 9.83
CA ALA A 203 -3.23 18.24 10.93
C ALA A 203 -2.89 18.90 12.28
N PRO A 204 -3.81 18.93 13.27
CA PRO A 204 -3.52 19.41 14.61
C PRO A 204 -2.35 18.62 15.22
N ALA A 205 -1.35 19.31 15.76
CA ALA A 205 -0.13 18.70 16.29
C ALA A 205 -0.37 17.65 17.39
N ALA A 206 -1.48 17.74 18.11
CA ALA A 206 -1.88 16.78 19.13
C ALA A 206 -2.45 15.48 18.55
N ALA A 207 -3.10 15.51 17.39
CA ALA A 207 -3.74 14.38 16.77
C ALA A 207 -2.75 13.52 15.94
N SER A 208 -1.70 14.14 15.40
CA SER A 208 -0.73 13.49 14.52
C SER A 208 0.20 12.47 15.21
N LYS A 209 0.27 12.50 16.56
CA LYS A 209 1.21 11.64 17.32
C LYS A 209 0.68 10.24 17.64
N VAL A 210 -0.62 10.02 17.60
CA VAL A 210 -1.23 8.76 18.06
C VAL A 210 -1.91 8.00 16.92
N LEU A 211 -2.56 8.73 16.03
CA LEU A 211 -3.19 8.19 14.83
C LEU A 211 -2.67 9.04 13.67
N ALA A 212 -2.24 8.46 12.57
CA ALA A 212 -1.81 9.19 11.37
C ALA A 212 -2.98 10.03 10.81
N VAL A 213 -3.34 11.09 11.54
CA VAL A 213 -4.42 12.01 11.19
C VAL A 213 -3.82 13.02 10.24
N SER A 214 -4.01 12.78 8.97
CA SER A 214 -3.75 13.76 7.92
C SER A 214 -5.07 14.45 7.55
N VAL A 215 -5.01 15.69 7.12
CA VAL A 215 -6.14 16.34 6.47
C VAL A 215 -6.11 15.93 5.00
N LEU A 216 -7.24 15.48 4.48
CA LEU A 216 -7.32 15.16 3.06
C LEU A 216 -7.58 16.43 2.25
N GLN A 217 -6.88 16.56 1.14
CA GLN A 217 -7.04 17.64 0.17
C GLN A 217 -7.13 17.03 -1.23
N GLN A 218 -8.08 17.48 -2.04
CA GLN A 218 -8.26 16.96 -3.38
C GLN A 218 -8.19 18.09 -4.41
N GLY A 219 -7.42 17.88 -5.48
CA GLY A 219 -7.28 18.89 -6.53
C GLY A 219 -6.71 18.34 -7.83
N ASP A 220 -6.71 19.20 -8.84
CA ASP A 220 -6.05 18.95 -10.10
C ASP A 220 -4.69 19.66 -10.09
N PHE A 221 -3.62 18.90 -10.32
CA PHE A 221 -2.24 19.39 -10.27
C PHE A 221 -1.54 19.15 -11.59
N THR A 222 -0.78 20.15 -12.02
CA THR A 222 -0.07 20.13 -13.31
C THR A 222 1.40 19.81 -13.12
N PHE A 223 1.86 18.84 -13.88
CA PHE A 223 3.24 18.35 -13.86
C PHE A 223 3.88 18.51 -15.22
N GLN A 224 5.16 18.82 -15.23
CA GLN A 224 5.96 18.88 -16.44
C GLN A 224 7.12 17.91 -16.39
N ARG A 225 7.40 17.27 -17.52
CA ARG A 225 8.51 16.37 -17.68
C ARG A 225 9.79 17.15 -17.92
N SER A 226 10.87 16.76 -17.27
CA SER A 226 12.19 17.36 -17.50
C SER A 226 12.65 17.14 -18.96
N LYS A 227 13.55 18.00 -19.44
CA LYS A 227 14.06 17.93 -20.83
C LYS A 227 14.74 16.59 -21.15
N ASP A 228 15.34 15.95 -20.16
CA ASP A 228 15.97 14.64 -20.29
C ASP A 228 14.94 13.48 -20.25
N GLY A 229 13.67 13.80 -20.02
CA GLY A 229 12.57 12.84 -19.98
C GLY A 229 12.55 11.90 -18.77
N LYS A 230 13.45 12.09 -17.79
CA LYS A 230 13.63 11.15 -16.67
C LYS A 230 12.80 11.54 -15.45
N ASN A 231 12.65 12.84 -15.19
CA ASN A 231 12.03 13.32 -13.98
C ASN A 231 10.77 14.13 -14.27
N TRP A 232 9.89 14.22 -13.29
CA TRP A 232 8.74 15.07 -13.28
C TRP A 232 8.92 16.18 -12.24
N SER A 233 8.37 17.34 -12.51
CA SER A 233 8.31 18.47 -11.59
C SER A 233 6.94 19.10 -11.65
N VAL A 234 6.53 19.77 -10.57
CA VAL A 234 5.34 20.61 -10.56
C VAL A 234 5.58 21.86 -11.39
N THR A 235 4.52 22.44 -11.92
CA THR A 235 4.59 23.69 -12.68
C THR A 235 4.64 24.91 -11.76
N PRO A 236 4.92 26.12 -12.26
CA PRO A 236 4.86 27.36 -11.47
C PRO A 236 3.49 27.63 -10.85
N GLN A 237 2.40 27.05 -11.38
CA GLN A 237 1.05 27.16 -10.83
C GLN A 237 0.81 26.32 -9.57
N PHE A 238 1.74 25.47 -9.19
CA PHE A 238 1.58 24.50 -8.09
C PHE A 238 1.07 25.13 -6.79
N ARG A 239 1.58 26.32 -6.41
CA ARG A 239 1.10 27.01 -5.22
C ARG A 239 -0.37 27.38 -5.35
N THR A 240 -0.78 27.94 -6.47
CA THR A 240 -2.17 28.33 -6.71
C THR A 240 -3.08 27.11 -6.73
N GLU A 241 -2.65 26.02 -7.39
CA GLU A 241 -3.39 24.75 -7.44
C GLU A 241 -3.56 24.16 -6.03
N LEU A 242 -2.51 24.23 -5.19
CA LEU A 242 -2.54 23.75 -3.82
C LEU A 242 -3.48 24.60 -2.95
N ASP A 243 -3.43 25.94 -3.08
CA ASP A 243 -4.26 26.85 -2.30
C ASP A 243 -5.74 26.76 -2.70
N GLN A 244 -6.05 26.42 -3.94
CA GLN A 244 -7.41 26.27 -4.46
C GLN A 244 -8.01 24.88 -4.23
N ALA A 245 -7.20 23.88 -3.94
CA ALA A 245 -7.67 22.52 -3.73
C ALA A 245 -8.48 22.41 -2.42
N PRO A 246 -9.75 21.98 -2.46
CA PRO A 246 -10.59 21.90 -1.28
C PRO A 246 -10.11 20.84 -0.29
N LEU A 247 -10.27 21.15 1.00
CA LEU A 247 -10.11 20.19 2.09
C LEU A 247 -11.36 19.31 2.18
N GLN A 248 -11.17 18.05 2.59
CA GLN A 248 -12.24 17.06 2.79
C GLN A 248 -12.36 16.65 4.25
#